data_312554456ee52029750e3b4b3841f062
#
_entry.id   312554456ee52029750e3b4b3841f062
#
_cell.length_a   1.000
_cell.length_b   1.000
_cell.length_c   1.000
_cell.angle_alpha   90.00
_cell.angle_beta   90.00
_cell.angle_gamma   90.00
#
_symmetry.space_group_name_H-M   'P 1'
#
loop_
_entity.id
_entity.type
_entity.pdbx_description
1 polymer ?
#
loop_
_entity_poly.entity_id
_entity_poly.type
_entity_poly.pdbx_seq_one_letter_code
_entity_poly.pdbx_strand_id
1 'polypeptide(L)'
;YVIEDNAQAIGAKYTFSDGTVQSTGTIGHIGTTSFFPSKNLGCYGDGGAMFTNDDEIAKNLKMIANHGQEVKYYHKVTGCNSRLDSIQAAILNIKLNHLDSYSVSRNKMAKYYDESFSEISELSIPKRQHNSTHVFHQYTLKILPELRSSLIDFLNQNKIPVMIYYPVPLYKQEAFSKNVNSGFIIENVEQLCSSVFSLPIHTEYENSSQEFIINKVIEFFNR
;
A
#
# COMPACT_ATOMS: atom_id res chain seq x y z
N TYR A 1 -16.04 -10.95 12.94
CA TYR A 1 -14.72 -10.32 13.18
C TYR A 1 -14.32 -9.45 12.00
N VAL A 2 -13.61 -8.34 12.28
CA VAL A 2 -13.04 -7.44 11.28
C VAL A 2 -11.53 -7.50 11.36
N ILE A 3 -10.87 -7.82 10.24
CA ILE A 3 -9.42 -7.78 10.08
C ILE A 3 -9.10 -6.62 9.15
N GLU A 4 -8.28 -5.67 9.62
CA GLU A 4 -7.80 -4.56 8.81
C GLU A 4 -6.51 -4.95 8.11
N ASP A 5 -6.50 -4.89 6.78
CA ASP A 5 -5.25 -4.92 6.01
C ASP A 5 -4.66 -3.51 5.95
N ASN A 6 -3.75 -3.24 6.88
CA ASN A 6 -3.03 -1.98 7.00
C ASN A 6 -1.63 -2.04 6.36
N ALA A 7 -1.38 -3.02 5.48
CA ALA A 7 -0.06 -3.26 4.88
C ALA A 7 0.51 -2.06 4.09
N GLN A 8 -0.33 -1.15 3.62
CA GLN A 8 0.05 0.06 2.88
C GLN A 8 -0.45 1.35 3.54
N ALA A 9 -0.95 1.29 4.77
CA ALA A 9 -1.63 2.43 5.40
C ALA A 9 -1.10 2.79 6.80
N ILE A 10 0.03 2.21 7.23
CA ILE A 10 0.62 2.54 8.53
C ILE A 10 0.88 4.04 8.65
N GLY A 11 0.43 4.65 9.77
CA GLY A 11 0.47 6.09 10.00
C GLY A 11 -0.75 6.86 9.49
N ALA A 12 -1.66 6.23 8.73
CA ALA A 12 -2.92 6.85 8.36
C ALA A 12 -3.89 6.89 9.55
N LYS A 13 -4.83 7.85 9.48
CA LYS A 13 -5.85 8.07 10.51
C LYS A 13 -7.23 8.16 9.88
N TYR A 14 -8.24 7.70 10.61
CA TYR A 14 -9.63 7.83 10.25
C TYR A 14 -10.38 8.66 11.30
N THR A 15 -11.21 9.59 10.84
CA THR A 15 -12.06 10.43 11.69
C THR A 15 -13.50 9.95 11.56
N PHE A 16 -14.08 9.51 12.65
CA PHE A 16 -15.47 9.06 12.72
C PHE A 16 -16.45 10.24 12.72
N SER A 17 -17.72 9.95 12.52
CA SER A 17 -18.78 10.97 12.48
C SER A 17 -18.98 11.73 13.80
N ASP A 18 -18.57 11.13 14.91
CA ASP A 18 -18.57 11.77 16.26
C ASP A 18 -17.32 12.61 16.52
N GLY A 19 -16.39 12.71 15.56
CA GLY A 19 -15.13 13.42 15.69
C GLY A 19 -13.98 12.61 16.30
N THR A 20 -14.21 11.38 16.73
CA THR A 20 -13.15 10.49 17.22
C THR A 20 -12.15 10.19 16.11
N VAL A 21 -10.86 10.24 16.43
CA VAL A 21 -9.77 9.93 15.48
C VAL A 21 -9.03 8.68 15.94
N GLN A 22 -8.92 7.70 15.05
CA GLN A 22 -8.15 6.47 15.31
C GLN A 22 -7.14 6.21 14.20
N SER A 23 -6.04 5.54 14.55
CA SER A 23 -5.06 5.06 13.58
C SER A 23 -5.60 3.85 12.84
N THR A 24 -5.40 3.79 11.53
CA THR A 24 -5.71 2.59 10.74
C THR A 24 -4.89 1.39 11.25
N GLY A 25 -5.48 0.21 11.21
CA GLY A 25 -4.93 -1.01 11.81
C GLY A 25 -5.25 -1.17 13.30
N THR A 26 -6.00 -0.24 13.93
CA THR A 26 -6.40 -0.31 15.35
C THR A 26 -7.90 -0.19 15.57
N ILE A 27 -8.70 -0.17 14.51
CA ILE A 27 -10.15 0.06 14.51
C ILE A 27 -10.90 -1.29 14.60
N GLY A 28 -10.45 -2.27 13.82
CA GLY A 28 -11.04 -3.62 13.80
C GLY A 28 -10.59 -4.48 14.97
N HIS A 29 -10.97 -5.76 14.95
CA HIS A 29 -10.56 -6.72 15.96
C HIS A 29 -9.07 -7.05 15.86
N ILE A 30 -8.54 -7.13 14.64
CA ILE A 30 -7.13 -7.36 14.33
C ILE A 30 -6.73 -6.41 13.21
N GLY A 31 -5.63 -5.69 13.39
CA GLY A 31 -4.93 -4.99 12.31
C GLY A 31 -3.69 -5.76 11.87
N THR A 32 -3.37 -5.72 10.59
CA THR A 32 -2.15 -6.33 10.05
C THR A 32 -1.35 -5.30 9.28
N THR A 33 -0.03 -5.28 9.41
CA THR A 33 0.82 -4.41 8.61
C THR A 33 2.03 -5.15 8.06
N SER A 34 2.61 -4.61 6.99
CA SER A 34 3.79 -5.13 6.34
C SER A 34 4.97 -4.21 6.57
N PHE A 35 6.12 -4.81 6.88
CA PHE A 35 7.42 -4.13 6.95
C PHE A 35 8.33 -4.50 5.76
N PHE A 36 7.77 -5.02 4.66
CA PHE A 36 8.54 -5.25 3.45
C PHE A 36 9.34 -3.98 3.07
N PRO A 37 10.57 -4.09 2.55
CA PRO A 37 11.51 -2.96 2.42
C PRO A 37 10.96 -1.72 1.73
N SER A 38 10.05 -1.87 0.76
CA SER A 38 9.44 -0.73 0.04
C SER A 38 8.29 -0.04 0.78
N LYS A 39 7.82 -0.59 1.92
CA LYS A 39 6.72 -0.02 2.69
C LYS A 39 7.12 1.29 3.36
N ASN A 40 6.12 2.12 3.72
CA ASN A 40 6.36 3.40 4.39
C ASN A 40 7.18 3.24 5.67
N LEU A 41 6.95 2.16 6.41
CA LEU A 41 7.80 1.68 7.49
C LEU A 41 8.37 0.32 7.09
N GLY A 42 9.42 0.31 6.27
CA GLY A 42 10.06 -0.92 5.77
C GLY A 42 11.32 -1.27 6.55
N CYS A 43 11.51 -2.54 6.88
CA CYS A 43 12.79 -3.09 7.34
C CYS A 43 13.71 -3.46 6.16
N TYR A 44 14.82 -4.15 6.40
CA TYR A 44 15.77 -4.55 5.36
C TYR A 44 15.63 -6.02 4.94
N GLY A 45 14.44 -6.57 5.10
CA GLY A 45 14.03 -7.91 4.75
C GLY A 45 12.53 -8.05 4.92
N ASP A 46 12.01 -9.28 5.00
CA ASP A 46 10.59 -9.49 5.27
C ASP A 46 10.26 -9.21 6.73
N GLY A 47 9.08 -8.67 6.96
CA GLY A 47 8.56 -8.38 8.29
C GLY A 47 7.10 -7.93 8.25
N GLY A 48 6.46 -8.01 9.39
CA GLY A 48 5.10 -7.54 9.59
C GLY A 48 4.75 -7.54 11.07
N ALA A 49 3.59 -6.97 11.39
CA ALA A 49 3.02 -6.99 12.73
C ALA A 49 1.52 -7.15 12.67
N MET A 50 0.98 -7.67 13.77
CA MET A 50 -0.45 -7.76 14.04
C MET A 50 -0.76 -6.95 15.28
N PHE A 51 -1.87 -6.22 15.25
CA PHE A 51 -2.33 -5.35 16.34
C PHE A 51 -3.71 -5.79 16.80
N THR A 52 -3.95 -5.78 18.11
CA THR A 52 -5.28 -6.00 18.68
C THR A 52 -5.34 -5.36 20.08
N ASN A 53 -6.55 -4.97 20.50
CA ASN A 53 -6.83 -4.50 21.85
C ASN A 53 -7.47 -5.62 22.71
N ASP A 54 -7.58 -6.84 22.19
CA ASP A 54 -8.15 -8.01 22.87
C ASP A 54 -7.02 -8.94 23.33
N ASP A 55 -6.91 -9.16 24.62
CA ASP A 55 -5.85 -9.97 25.24
C ASP A 55 -5.89 -11.44 24.81
N GLU A 56 -7.09 -12.01 24.62
CA GLU A 56 -7.24 -13.40 24.16
C GLU A 56 -6.82 -13.55 22.71
N ILE A 57 -7.18 -12.59 21.85
CA ILE A 57 -6.71 -12.55 20.47
C ILE A 57 -5.18 -12.37 20.44
N ALA A 58 -4.63 -11.46 21.24
CA ALA A 58 -3.17 -11.23 21.32
C ALA A 58 -2.41 -12.50 21.71
N LYS A 59 -2.92 -13.23 22.73
CA LYS A 59 -2.35 -14.50 23.16
C LYS A 59 -2.37 -15.55 22.04
N ASN A 60 -3.49 -15.68 21.34
CA ASN A 60 -3.64 -16.64 20.25
C ASN A 60 -2.73 -16.28 19.04
N LEU A 61 -2.66 -15.02 18.64
CA LEU A 61 -1.78 -14.56 17.55
C LEU A 61 -0.31 -14.86 17.87
N LYS A 62 0.13 -14.53 19.09
CA LYS A 62 1.50 -14.80 19.54
C LYS A 62 1.82 -16.29 19.56
N MET A 63 0.89 -17.11 20.02
CA MET A 63 1.03 -18.57 20.05
C MET A 63 1.14 -19.14 18.62
N ILE A 64 0.24 -18.78 17.72
CA ILE A 64 0.23 -19.25 16.34
C ILE A 64 1.51 -18.83 15.61
N ALA A 65 1.94 -17.57 15.74
CA ALA A 65 3.16 -17.06 15.12
C ALA A 65 4.46 -17.71 15.65
N ASN A 66 4.37 -18.41 16.77
CA ASN A 66 5.50 -19.12 17.39
C ASN A 66 5.23 -20.65 17.49
N HIS A 67 5.01 -21.29 16.35
CA HIS A 67 4.83 -22.75 16.22
C HIS A 67 3.62 -23.32 16.98
N GLY A 68 2.63 -22.53 17.38
CA GLY A 68 1.51 -22.98 18.19
C GLY A 68 1.85 -23.28 19.65
N GLN A 69 2.99 -22.77 20.15
CA GLN A 69 3.46 -23.02 21.52
C GLN A 69 2.85 -22.00 22.50
N GLU A 70 2.21 -22.49 23.53
CA GLU A 70 1.85 -21.69 24.71
C GLU A 70 3.00 -21.66 25.73
N VAL A 71 3.66 -22.80 25.91
CA VAL A 71 4.88 -22.97 26.69
C VAL A 71 5.92 -23.62 25.80
N LYS A 72 7.20 -23.30 25.99
CA LYS A 72 8.31 -23.82 25.16
C LYS A 72 8.23 -25.35 25.05
N TYR A 73 8.19 -25.85 23.81
CA TYR A 73 8.03 -27.25 23.39
C TYR A 73 6.65 -27.88 23.64
N TYR A 74 5.67 -27.14 24.17
CA TYR A 74 4.29 -27.61 24.31
C TYR A 74 3.39 -26.89 23.30
N HIS A 75 3.05 -27.59 22.22
CA HIS A 75 2.25 -27.07 21.11
C HIS A 75 0.78 -27.32 21.37
N LYS A 76 0.01 -26.26 21.55
CA LYS A 76 -1.42 -26.32 21.86
C LYS A 76 -2.27 -26.33 20.59
N VAL A 77 -1.79 -25.68 19.54
CA VAL A 77 -2.45 -25.58 18.23
C VAL A 77 -1.41 -25.71 17.13
N THR A 78 -1.85 -25.94 15.90
CA THR A 78 -0.99 -25.82 14.72
C THR A 78 -0.61 -24.35 14.53
N GLY A 79 0.67 -24.09 14.36
CA GLY A 79 1.20 -22.75 14.15
C GLY A 79 2.32 -22.73 13.11
N CYS A 80 2.91 -21.56 12.90
CA CYS A 80 4.00 -21.32 11.96
C CYS A 80 5.18 -20.62 12.64
N ASN A 81 6.31 -20.61 11.98
CA ASN A 81 7.43 -19.74 12.34
C ASN A 81 7.23 -18.39 11.64
N SER A 82 6.61 -17.44 12.35
CA SER A 82 6.32 -16.09 11.83
C SER A 82 6.75 -15.03 12.86
N ARG A 83 8.03 -15.03 13.17
CA ARG A 83 8.68 -14.12 14.13
C ARG A 83 9.43 -13.04 13.37
N LEU A 84 9.42 -11.82 13.91
CA LEU A 84 10.27 -10.74 13.40
C LEU A 84 11.68 -10.90 13.94
N ASP A 85 12.68 -10.89 13.06
CA ASP A 85 14.09 -10.93 13.44
C ASP A 85 14.49 -9.69 14.21
N SER A 86 15.34 -9.85 15.25
CA SER A 86 15.79 -8.76 16.09
C SER A 86 16.55 -7.66 15.33
N ILE A 87 17.27 -8.02 14.26
CA ILE A 87 17.94 -7.06 13.37
C ILE A 87 16.90 -6.19 12.67
N GLN A 88 15.84 -6.79 12.13
CA GLN A 88 14.77 -6.06 11.48
C GLN A 88 14.01 -5.15 12.47
N ALA A 89 13.76 -5.65 13.69
CA ALA A 89 13.15 -4.86 14.76
C ALA A 89 14.02 -3.65 15.15
N ALA A 90 15.35 -3.79 15.22
CA ALA A 90 16.25 -2.68 15.48
C ALA A 90 16.21 -1.60 14.41
N ILE A 91 16.16 -1.99 13.12
CA ILE A 91 16.01 -1.07 12.00
C ILE A 91 14.66 -0.32 12.09
N LEU A 92 13.58 -1.05 12.36
CA LEU A 92 12.24 -0.47 12.51
C LEU A 92 12.16 0.52 13.68
N ASN A 93 12.80 0.25 14.80
CA ASN A 93 12.86 1.17 15.94
C ASN A 93 13.50 2.53 15.58
N ILE A 94 14.48 2.53 14.69
CA ILE A 94 15.09 3.76 14.20
C ILE A 94 14.12 4.47 13.24
N LYS A 95 13.60 3.76 12.24
CA LYS A 95 12.75 4.32 11.18
C LYS A 95 11.39 4.79 11.69
N LEU A 96 10.86 4.16 12.74
CA LEU A 96 9.57 4.52 13.33
C LEU A 96 9.56 5.99 13.81
N ASN A 97 10.67 6.51 14.31
CA ASN A 97 10.79 7.90 14.74
C ASN A 97 10.65 8.90 13.56
N HIS A 98 10.76 8.42 12.33
CA HIS A 98 10.66 9.22 11.11
C HIS A 98 9.34 9.01 10.35
N LEU A 99 8.46 8.11 10.80
CA LEU A 99 7.25 7.73 10.05
C LEU A 99 6.35 8.91 9.71
N ASP A 100 6.15 9.84 10.65
CA ASP A 100 5.32 11.03 10.42
C ASP A 100 5.97 11.96 9.38
N SER A 101 7.29 12.17 9.45
CA SER A 101 8.02 12.99 8.46
C SER A 101 8.00 12.35 7.08
N TYR A 102 8.07 11.01 6.98
CA TYR A 102 7.91 10.28 5.74
C TYR A 102 6.51 10.49 5.14
N SER A 103 5.47 10.43 5.96
CA SER A 103 4.10 10.69 5.53
C SER A 103 3.91 12.12 5.02
N VAL A 104 4.49 13.11 5.70
CA VAL A 104 4.47 14.51 5.26
C VAL A 104 5.16 14.67 3.91
N SER A 105 6.36 14.11 3.72
CA SER A 105 7.10 14.20 2.45
C SER A 105 6.33 13.56 1.30
N ARG A 106 5.76 12.37 1.50
CA ARG A 106 4.95 11.68 0.47
C ARG A 106 3.67 12.47 0.12
N ASN A 107 3.01 13.07 1.12
CA ASN A 107 1.84 13.92 0.88
C ASN A 107 2.19 15.18 0.09
N LYS A 108 3.35 15.80 0.36
CA LYS A 108 3.85 16.95 -0.40
C LYS A 108 4.07 16.58 -1.88
N MET A 109 4.73 15.44 -2.14
CA MET A 109 4.92 14.95 -3.50
C MET A 109 3.60 14.63 -4.20
N ALA A 110 2.69 13.93 -3.50
CA ALA A 110 1.39 13.59 -4.05
C ALA A 110 0.56 14.83 -4.40
N LYS A 111 0.61 15.87 -3.56
CA LYS A 111 -0.05 17.15 -3.84
C LYS A 111 0.53 17.82 -5.09
N TYR A 112 1.86 17.80 -5.26
CA TYR A 112 2.49 18.39 -6.44
C TYR A 112 2.12 17.63 -7.73
N TYR A 113 2.02 16.30 -7.68
CA TYR A 113 1.48 15.51 -8.78
C TYR A 113 -0.01 15.86 -9.06
N ASP A 114 -0.86 15.96 -8.02
CA ASP A 114 -2.27 16.32 -8.17
C ASP A 114 -2.43 17.66 -8.91
N GLU A 115 -1.68 18.69 -8.46
CA GLU A 115 -1.70 20.03 -9.06
C GLU A 115 -1.21 20.02 -10.51
N SER A 116 -0.18 19.22 -10.80
CA SER A 116 0.43 19.15 -12.13
C SER A 116 -0.43 18.40 -13.16
N PHE A 117 -1.26 17.46 -12.71
CA PHE A 117 -2.03 16.59 -13.61
C PHE A 117 -3.53 16.91 -13.63
N SER A 118 -3.98 17.89 -12.83
CA SER A 118 -5.42 18.25 -12.70
C SER A 118 -6.09 18.63 -14.01
N GLU A 119 -5.34 19.21 -14.95
CA GLU A 119 -5.86 19.70 -16.24
C GLU A 119 -5.74 18.64 -17.36
N ILE A 120 -5.18 17.46 -17.11
CA ILE A 120 -5.06 16.40 -18.12
C ILE A 120 -6.33 15.56 -18.08
N SER A 121 -7.21 15.75 -19.05
CA SER A 121 -8.54 15.11 -19.11
C SER A 121 -8.49 13.58 -19.17
N GLU A 122 -7.42 13.00 -19.76
CA GLU A 122 -7.20 11.56 -19.90
C GLU A 122 -6.71 10.89 -18.62
N LEU A 123 -6.28 11.68 -17.63
CA LEU A 123 -5.83 11.20 -16.33
C LEU A 123 -6.88 11.43 -15.24
N SER A 124 -6.96 10.51 -14.30
CA SER A 124 -7.71 10.72 -13.05
C SER A 124 -6.76 10.59 -11.87
N ILE A 125 -6.61 11.69 -11.12
CA ILE A 125 -5.82 11.72 -9.89
C ILE A 125 -6.54 10.98 -8.75
N PRO A 126 -5.81 10.51 -7.70
CA PRO A 126 -6.40 9.86 -6.55
C PRO A 126 -7.34 10.79 -5.79
N LYS A 127 -8.60 10.38 -5.60
CA LYS A 127 -9.54 11.13 -4.76
C LYS A 127 -9.16 10.98 -3.29
N ARG A 128 -9.18 12.09 -2.55
CA ARG A 128 -8.93 12.11 -1.12
C ARG A 128 -10.26 12.15 -0.36
N GLN A 129 -10.39 11.29 0.64
CA GLN A 129 -11.53 11.31 1.54
C GLN A 129 -11.31 12.35 2.62
N HIS A 130 -12.37 13.10 3.00
CA HIS A 130 -12.29 14.16 4.00
C HIS A 130 -12.14 13.62 5.43
N ASN A 131 -12.54 12.38 5.66
CA ASN A 131 -12.55 11.72 6.96
C ASN A 131 -11.36 10.79 7.18
N SER A 132 -10.37 10.77 6.28
CA SER A 132 -9.17 9.97 6.44
C SER A 132 -7.93 10.68 5.91
N THR A 133 -6.78 10.40 6.53
CA THR A 133 -5.48 10.79 5.98
C THR A 133 -4.97 9.71 5.03
N HIS A 134 -4.13 10.10 4.08
CA HIS A 134 -3.48 9.17 3.16
C HIS A 134 -1.96 9.24 3.34
N VAL A 135 -1.28 8.10 3.28
CA VAL A 135 0.18 8.01 3.49
C VAL A 135 0.97 7.76 2.20
N PHE A 136 0.28 7.66 1.08
CA PHE A 136 0.86 7.48 -0.26
C PHE A 136 2.03 6.50 -0.31
N HIS A 137 1.77 5.25 0.08
CA HIS A 137 2.70 4.17 -0.23
C HIS A 137 2.96 4.11 -1.74
N GLN A 138 1.92 4.33 -2.52
CA GLN A 138 1.96 4.46 -3.97
C GLN A 138 1.18 5.71 -4.40
N TYR A 139 1.57 6.31 -5.53
CA TYR A 139 0.79 7.34 -6.20
C TYR A 139 0.23 6.75 -7.49
N THR A 140 -1.04 6.31 -7.42
CA THR A 140 -1.70 5.57 -8.49
C THR A 140 -2.68 6.48 -9.23
N LEU A 141 -2.48 6.60 -10.53
CA LEU A 141 -3.33 7.30 -11.47
C LEU A 141 -4.20 6.31 -12.24
N LYS A 142 -5.34 6.77 -12.76
CA LYS A 142 -6.09 6.08 -13.79
C LYS A 142 -5.94 6.81 -15.12
N ILE A 143 -5.88 6.07 -16.19
CA ILE A 143 -5.79 6.57 -17.56
C ILE A 143 -6.78 5.78 -18.45
N LEU A 144 -7.12 6.31 -19.61
CA LEU A 144 -7.85 5.56 -20.61
C LEU A 144 -7.07 4.28 -20.97
N PRO A 145 -7.70 3.09 -20.94
CA PRO A 145 -7.01 1.80 -21.11
C PRO A 145 -6.15 1.72 -22.37
N GLU A 146 -6.63 2.32 -23.47
CA GLU A 146 -5.95 2.35 -24.77
C GLU A 146 -4.65 3.17 -24.75
N LEU A 147 -4.50 4.15 -23.85
CA LEU A 147 -3.32 4.99 -23.74
C LEU A 147 -2.29 4.44 -22.74
N ARG A 148 -2.70 3.53 -21.82
CA ARG A 148 -1.85 3.09 -20.72
C ARG A 148 -0.52 2.50 -21.17
N SER A 149 -0.57 1.56 -22.13
CA SER A 149 0.65 0.87 -22.59
C SER A 149 1.62 1.85 -23.26
N SER A 150 1.13 2.74 -24.12
CA SER A 150 1.96 3.72 -24.80
C SER A 150 2.59 4.75 -23.84
N LEU A 151 1.84 5.19 -22.82
CA LEU A 151 2.40 6.05 -21.77
C LEU A 151 3.49 5.33 -20.96
N ILE A 152 3.23 4.10 -20.54
CA ILE A 152 4.21 3.32 -19.77
C ILE A 152 5.49 3.09 -20.58
N ASP A 153 5.37 2.72 -21.85
CA ASP A 153 6.51 2.51 -22.73
C ASP A 153 7.31 3.80 -22.90
N PHE A 154 6.63 4.93 -23.08
CA PHE A 154 7.26 6.23 -23.19
C PHE A 154 8.02 6.63 -21.90
N LEU A 155 7.41 6.42 -20.74
CA LEU A 155 8.05 6.70 -19.46
C LEU A 155 9.26 5.79 -19.21
N ASN A 156 9.15 4.50 -19.51
CA ASN A 156 10.25 3.55 -19.41
C ASN A 156 11.42 3.89 -20.35
N GLN A 157 11.17 4.33 -21.58
CA GLN A 157 12.20 4.84 -22.50
C GLN A 157 12.93 6.05 -21.93
N ASN A 158 12.24 6.89 -21.15
CA ASN A 158 12.82 8.01 -20.41
C ASN A 158 13.40 7.62 -19.04
N LYS A 159 13.55 6.32 -18.75
CA LYS A 159 14.10 5.78 -17.50
C LYS A 159 13.28 6.14 -16.24
N ILE A 160 11.99 6.37 -16.40
CA ILE A 160 11.06 6.59 -15.30
C ILE A 160 10.41 5.23 -14.98
N PRO A 161 10.70 4.62 -13.83
CA PRO A 161 10.09 3.34 -13.47
C PRO A 161 8.60 3.53 -13.17
N VAL A 162 7.78 2.70 -13.81
CA VAL A 162 6.31 2.71 -13.64
C VAL A 162 5.86 1.31 -13.29
N MET A 163 4.92 1.22 -12.36
CA MET A 163 4.38 -0.06 -11.88
C MET A 163 2.86 -0.11 -12.06
N ILE A 164 2.34 -1.32 -12.30
CA ILE A 164 0.90 -1.58 -12.34
C ILE A 164 0.51 -2.41 -11.12
N TYR A 165 -0.31 -1.84 -10.26
CA TYR A 165 -0.83 -2.50 -9.06
C TYR A 165 -2.36 -2.56 -9.13
N TYR A 166 -2.99 -3.67 -9.71
CA TYR A 166 -2.35 -4.86 -10.26
C TYR A 166 -2.91 -5.16 -11.66
N PRO A 167 -2.18 -5.87 -12.55
CA PRO A 167 -2.60 -6.04 -13.94
C PRO A 167 -3.72 -7.08 -14.13
N VAL A 168 -3.91 -7.98 -13.16
CA VAL A 168 -4.89 -9.08 -13.24
C VAL A 168 -5.74 -9.11 -11.97
N PRO A 169 -7.07 -9.15 -12.09
CA PRO A 169 -7.96 -9.37 -10.96
C PRO A 169 -7.60 -10.63 -10.16
N LEU A 170 -7.66 -10.57 -8.83
CA LEU A 170 -7.27 -11.69 -7.98
C LEU A 170 -8.05 -12.97 -8.30
N TYR A 171 -9.36 -12.85 -8.57
CA TYR A 171 -10.22 -13.99 -8.91
C TYR A 171 -9.92 -14.61 -10.30
N LYS A 172 -9.15 -13.92 -11.16
CA LYS A 172 -8.65 -14.46 -12.45
C LYS A 172 -7.25 -15.08 -12.33
N GLN A 173 -6.59 -14.97 -11.19
CA GLN A 173 -5.30 -15.63 -10.98
C GLN A 173 -5.48 -17.15 -10.99
N GLU A 174 -4.55 -17.87 -11.59
CA GLU A 174 -4.58 -19.34 -11.70
C GLU A 174 -4.74 -20.02 -10.33
N ALA A 175 -4.11 -19.47 -9.29
CA ALA A 175 -4.20 -19.97 -7.92
C ALA A 175 -5.63 -20.02 -7.36
N PHE A 176 -6.54 -19.18 -7.87
CA PHE A 176 -7.93 -19.09 -7.41
C PHE A 176 -8.95 -19.62 -8.42
N SER A 177 -8.51 -20.05 -9.61
CA SER A 177 -9.39 -20.48 -10.71
C SER A 177 -10.37 -21.61 -10.33
N LYS A 178 -10.00 -22.48 -9.37
CA LYS A 178 -10.85 -23.57 -8.89
C LYS A 178 -11.92 -23.10 -7.87
N ASN A 179 -11.79 -21.91 -7.32
CA ASN A 179 -12.63 -21.40 -6.24
C ASN A 179 -13.66 -20.38 -6.75
N VAL A 180 -13.60 -20.03 -8.03
CA VAL A 180 -14.47 -19.01 -8.62
C VAL A 180 -15.23 -19.63 -9.79
N ASN A 181 -16.55 -19.42 -9.81
CA ASN A 181 -17.39 -19.89 -10.91
C ASN A 181 -16.97 -19.24 -12.23
N SER A 182 -16.95 -20.02 -13.32
CA SER A 182 -16.71 -19.51 -14.67
C SER A 182 -17.78 -18.45 -15.01
N GLY A 183 -17.32 -17.24 -15.36
CA GLY A 183 -18.20 -16.11 -15.66
C GLY A 183 -18.40 -15.11 -14.53
N PHE A 184 -17.79 -15.30 -13.34
CA PHE A 184 -17.77 -14.28 -12.30
C PHE A 184 -16.93 -13.07 -12.77
N ILE A 185 -17.56 -11.90 -12.82
CA ILE A 185 -16.93 -10.64 -13.26
C ILE A 185 -17.29 -9.55 -12.28
N ILE A 186 -16.29 -8.79 -11.87
CA ILE A 186 -16.47 -7.53 -11.15
C ILE A 186 -16.00 -6.41 -12.07
N GLU A 187 -16.94 -5.76 -12.75
CA GLU A 187 -16.65 -4.76 -13.79
C GLU A 187 -15.68 -3.66 -13.34
N ASN A 188 -15.90 -3.09 -12.13
CA ASN A 188 -15.02 -2.06 -11.59
C ASN A 188 -13.57 -2.56 -11.39
N VAL A 189 -13.38 -3.83 -11.02
CA VAL A 189 -12.04 -4.42 -10.85
C VAL A 189 -11.36 -4.61 -12.19
N GLU A 190 -12.09 -5.10 -13.18
CA GLU A 190 -11.58 -5.24 -14.56
C GLU A 190 -11.13 -3.88 -15.12
N GLN A 191 -11.98 -2.87 -14.96
CA GLN A 191 -11.67 -1.51 -15.38
C GLN A 191 -10.43 -0.96 -14.68
N LEU A 192 -10.31 -1.15 -13.37
CA LEU A 192 -9.11 -0.72 -12.61
C LEU A 192 -7.86 -1.45 -13.10
N CYS A 193 -7.90 -2.77 -13.23
CA CYS A 193 -6.76 -3.56 -13.72
C CYS A 193 -6.30 -3.14 -15.13
N SER A 194 -7.20 -2.63 -15.97
CA SER A 194 -6.87 -2.16 -17.31
C SER A 194 -6.40 -0.71 -17.36
N SER A 195 -6.73 0.13 -16.36
CA SER A 195 -6.55 1.58 -16.42
C SER A 195 -5.52 2.14 -15.44
N VAL A 196 -5.12 1.42 -14.38
CA VAL A 196 -4.23 1.97 -13.35
C VAL A 196 -2.74 1.84 -13.71
N PHE A 197 -1.97 2.81 -13.26
CA PHE A 197 -0.51 2.76 -13.18
C PHE A 197 -0.03 3.66 -12.04
N SER A 198 1.18 3.42 -11.54
CA SER A 198 1.72 4.16 -10.39
C SER A 198 3.04 4.82 -10.74
N LEU A 199 3.15 6.11 -10.43
CA LEU A 199 4.38 6.88 -10.58
C LEU A 199 5.26 6.74 -9.32
N PRO A 200 6.58 6.97 -9.46
CA PRO A 200 7.49 6.95 -8.33
C PRO A 200 7.09 7.97 -7.26
N ILE A 201 7.11 7.53 -6.00
CA ILE A 201 6.91 8.36 -4.83
C ILE A 201 7.82 7.88 -3.71
N HIS A 202 8.64 8.77 -3.16
CA HIS A 202 9.63 8.43 -2.12
C HIS A 202 9.83 9.60 -1.16
N THR A 203 10.32 9.32 0.04
CA THR A 203 10.52 10.34 1.09
C THR A 203 11.69 11.28 0.84
N GLU A 204 12.67 10.85 0.06
CA GLU A 204 13.93 11.56 -0.20
C GLU A 204 14.08 11.92 -1.70
N TYR A 205 12.95 12.13 -2.37
CA TYR A 205 12.98 12.55 -3.76
C TYR A 205 13.43 14.01 -3.88
N GLU A 206 14.39 14.28 -4.75
CA GLU A 206 14.74 15.66 -5.13
C GLU A 206 13.63 16.27 -5.98
N ASN A 207 13.35 17.55 -5.79
CA ASN A 207 12.33 18.26 -6.56
C ASN A 207 12.58 18.16 -8.08
N SER A 208 13.83 18.24 -8.52
CA SER A 208 14.24 18.11 -9.93
C SER A 208 13.83 16.76 -10.55
N SER A 209 13.93 15.68 -9.78
CA SER A 209 13.52 14.35 -10.24
C SER A 209 12.00 14.26 -10.39
N GLN A 210 11.24 14.86 -9.47
CA GLN A 210 9.80 14.90 -9.56
C GLN A 210 9.33 15.77 -10.73
N GLU A 211 9.94 16.95 -10.93
CA GLU A 211 9.68 17.83 -12.07
C GLU A 211 9.97 17.14 -13.40
N PHE A 212 11.05 16.37 -13.48
CA PHE A 212 11.36 15.58 -14.67
C PHE A 212 10.24 14.58 -15.00
N ILE A 213 9.72 13.85 -13.99
CA ILE A 213 8.61 12.91 -14.17
C ILE A 213 7.37 13.65 -14.65
N ILE A 214 7.01 14.76 -13.99
CA ILE A 214 5.84 15.58 -14.35
C ILE A 214 5.94 16.05 -15.79
N ASN A 215 7.09 16.64 -16.17
CA ASN A 215 7.31 17.14 -17.51
C ASN A 215 7.20 16.05 -18.57
N LYS A 216 7.66 14.83 -18.29
CA LYS A 216 7.54 13.71 -19.22
C LYS A 216 6.11 13.21 -19.35
N VAL A 217 5.33 13.19 -18.28
CA VAL A 217 3.89 12.86 -18.36
C VAL A 217 3.16 13.90 -19.20
N ILE A 218 3.37 15.20 -18.95
CA ILE A 218 2.76 16.30 -19.72
C ILE A 218 3.21 16.26 -21.19
N GLU A 219 4.49 16.01 -21.46
CA GLU A 219 5.01 15.86 -22.82
C GLU A 219 4.27 14.77 -23.61
N PHE A 220 3.94 13.66 -22.97
CA PHE A 220 3.20 12.57 -23.64
C PHE A 220 1.83 13.01 -24.13
N PHE A 221 1.10 13.80 -23.38
CA PHE A 221 -0.26 14.24 -23.73
C PHE A 221 -0.28 15.45 -24.67
N ASN A 222 0.85 16.16 -24.84
CA ASN A 222 0.98 17.29 -25.75
C ASN A 222 1.50 16.89 -27.15
N ARG A 223 1.65 15.61 -27.41
CA ARG A 223 2.04 15.05 -28.73
C ARG A 223 0.83 14.84 -29.61
#